data_ab8d3274fe41dd35a9d995719af73ad7
#
_entry.id   ab8d3274fe41dd35a9d995719af73ad7
#
_cell.length_a   1.000
_cell.length_b   1.000
_cell.length_c   1.000
_cell.angle_alpha   90.00
_cell.angle_beta   90.00
_cell.angle_gamma   90.00
#
_symmetry.space_group_name_H-M   'P 1'
#
loop_
_entity.id
_entity.type
_entity.pdbx_description
1 polymer ?
#
loop_
_entity_poly.entity_id
_entity_poly.type
_entity_poly.pdbx_seq_one_letter_code
_entity_poly.pdbx_strand_id
1 'polypeptide(L)'
;KRNHKDTMFHDLFSNRRHALSLYNALNGTDYRDADALEIVTLSDAVYIHGKNDVSVLFHNMLELWEHQSTLNCNMPLRGLIYYAHNIDGILKSKGVGLYGKKIVKIPAPDYYVFYNGRSRAPDRQELKLSDAFETPKEGYEWTAHMLNINSGHNAELLQNCPALKGYVMLVHYIREYQAQGADLSEAVSRGIDRCIRENLLKEYLLK
;
A
#
# COMPACT_ATOMS: atom_id res chain seq x y z
N LYS A 1 -2.14 -19.31 3.13
CA LYS A 1 -3.12 -18.61 4.00
C LYS A 1 -2.96 -17.12 3.74
N ARG A 2 -3.93 -16.47 3.09
CA ARG A 2 -3.98 -15.02 2.95
C ARG A 2 -4.05 -14.44 4.38
N ASN A 3 -3.19 -13.48 4.67
CA ASN A 3 -3.22 -12.81 5.96
C ASN A 3 -4.43 -11.85 5.94
N HIS A 4 -5.35 -11.96 6.91
CA HIS A 4 -6.58 -11.14 6.95
C HIS A 4 -6.30 -9.62 6.91
N LYS A 5 -5.12 -9.19 7.38
CA LYS A 5 -4.71 -7.78 7.36
C LYS A 5 -4.40 -7.27 5.95
N ASP A 6 -3.72 -8.07 5.14
CA ASP A 6 -3.40 -7.72 3.74
C ASP A 6 -4.70 -7.61 2.94
N THR A 7 -5.65 -8.53 3.20
CA THR A 7 -6.98 -8.50 2.58
C THR A 7 -7.76 -7.23 2.95
N MET A 8 -7.76 -6.81 4.22
CA MET A 8 -8.45 -5.61 4.66
C MET A 8 -7.82 -4.34 4.10
N PHE A 9 -6.48 -4.23 4.05
CA PHE A 9 -5.79 -3.09 3.45
C PHE A 9 -6.16 -2.95 1.97
N HIS A 10 -6.07 -4.05 1.21
CA HIS A 10 -6.48 -4.09 -0.19
C HIS A 10 -7.95 -3.65 -0.37
N ASP A 11 -8.87 -4.21 0.40
CA ASP A 11 -10.30 -3.93 0.29
C ASP A 11 -10.61 -2.46 0.61
N LEU A 12 -10.00 -1.93 1.66
CA LEU A 12 -10.18 -0.55 2.09
C LEU A 12 -9.69 0.45 1.03
N PHE A 13 -8.51 0.22 0.45
CA PHE A 13 -7.90 1.12 -0.53
C PHE A 13 -8.24 0.80 -1.99
N SER A 14 -9.04 -0.24 -2.24
CA SER A 14 -9.75 -0.43 -3.51
C SER A 14 -10.94 0.53 -3.66
N ASN A 15 -11.34 1.22 -2.60
CA ASN A 15 -12.29 2.33 -2.67
C ASN A 15 -11.59 3.61 -3.13
N ARG A 16 -12.03 4.20 -4.26
CA ARG A 16 -11.39 5.39 -4.87
C ARG A 16 -11.29 6.59 -3.93
N ARG A 17 -12.29 6.82 -3.05
CA ARG A 17 -12.25 7.94 -2.09
C ARG A 17 -11.18 7.73 -1.03
N HIS A 18 -11.05 6.50 -0.51
CA HIS A 18 -10.00 6.16 0.43
C HIS A 18 -8.63 6.20 -0.25
N ALA A 19 -8.52 5.69 -1.48
CA ALA A 19 -7.30 5.77 -2.27
C ALA A 19 -6.86 7.21 -2.54
N LEU A 20 -7.79 8.09 -2.93
CA LEU A 20 -7.48 9.52 -3.13
C LEU A 20 -7.02 10.19 -1.83
N SER A 21 -7.67 9.87 -0.70
CA SER A 21 -7.25 10.39 0.61
C SER A 21 -5.82 9.95 0.97
N LEU A 22 -5.47 8.71 0.69
CA LEU A 22 -4.11 8.20 0.92
C LEU A 22 -3.11 8.84 -0.04
N TYR A 23 -3.44 8.94 -1.32
CA TYR A 23 -2.63 9.63 -2.32
C TYR A 23 -2.31 11.07 -1.89
N ASN A 24 -3.34 11.83 -1.50
CA ASN A 24 -3.17 13.21 -1.03
C ASN A 24 -2.26 13.29 0.20
N ALA A 25 -2.45 12.38 1.16
CA ALA A 25 -1.65 12.35 2.39
C ALA A 25 -0.17 11.99 2.14
N LEU A 26 0.11 11.14 1.15
CA LEU A 26 1.48 10.77 0.75
C LEU A 26 2.19 11.90 0.01
N ASN A 27 1.46 12.61 -0.85
CA ASN A 27 2.02 13.62 -1.77
C ASN A 27 1.84 15.07 -1.30
N GLY A 28 1.19 15.30 -0.16
CA GLY A 28 0.91 16.65 0.32
C GLY A 28 -0.02 17.45 -0.60
N THR A 29 -0.96 16.79 -1.25
CA THR A 29 -1.92 17.37 -2.21
C THR A 29 -3.34 17.40 -1.63
N ASP A 30 -4.27 18.13 -2.28
CA ASP A 30 -5.69 18.22 -1.89
C ASP A 30 -6.60 18.04 -3.11
N TYR A 31 -6.40 16.96 -3.86
CA TYR A 31 -7.29 16.59 -4.97
C TYR A 31 -8.62 16.10 -4.42
N ARG A 32 -9.73 16.44 -5.11
CA ARG A 32 -11.09 16.15 -4.65
C ARG A 32 -11.87 15.21 -5.57
N ASP A 33 -11.43 15.07 -6.81
CA ASP A 33 -12.06 14.21 -7.80
C ASP A 33 -11.52 12.78 -7.69
N ALA A 34 -12.23 11.93 -6.96
CA ALA A 34 -11.88 10.52 -6.81
C ALA A 34 -12.16 9.70 -8.09
N ASP A 35 -12.98 10.19 -9.01
CA ASP A 35 -13.29 9.46 -10.25
C ASP A 35 -12.16 9.58 -11.27
N ALA A 36 -11.32 10.60 -11.14
CA ALA A 36 -10.10 10.76 -11.94
C ALA A 36 -8.99 9.76 -11.54
N LEU A 37 -9.11 9.08 -10.37
CA LEU A 37 -8.16 8.09 -9.90
C LEU A 37 -8.59 6.69 -10.39
N GLU A 38 -7.67 5.99 -11.01
CA GLU A 38 -7.85 4.62 -11.50
C GLU A 38 -7.15 3.62 -10.59
N ILE A 39 -7.88 2.63 -10.09
CA ILE A 39 -7.27 1.50 -9.38
C ILE A 39 -6.93 0.44 -10.41
N VAL A 40 -5.65 0.23 -10.62
CA VAL A 40 -5.12 -0.75 -11.56
C VAL A 40 -4.92 -2.06 -10.83
N THR A 41 -5.92 -2.94 -10.89
CA THR A 41 -5.78 -4.28 -10.32
C THR A 41 -5.29 -5.22 -11.41
N LEU A 42 -4.12 -5.80 -11.23
CA LEU A 42 -3.69 -6.91 -12.07
C LEU A 42 -4.57 -8.14 -11.76
N SER A 43 -5.54 -8.40 -12.65
CA SER A 43 -6.22 -9.68 -12.68
C SER A 43 -5.26 -10.73 -13.24
N ASP A 44 -4.97 -11.75 -12.43
CA ASP A 44 -4.43 -13.06 -12.84
C ASP A 44 -3.25 -13.09 -13.83
N ALA A 45 -2.08 -12.66 -13.38
CA ALA A 45 -0.84 -13.16 -13.96
C ALA A 45 -0.65 -14.61 -13.45
N VAL A 46 -1.09 -15.59 -14.24
CA VAL A 46 -1.13 -17.03 -13.92
C VAL A 46 0.24 -17.64 -13.54
N TYR A 47 1.34 -16.91 -13.74
CA TYR A 47 2.71 -17.44 -13.60
C TYR A 47 3.60 -16.73 -12.59
N ILE A 48 3.13 -15.69 -11.90
CA ILE A 48 3.96 -14.98 -10.92
C ILE A 48 3.19 -14.91 -9.60
N HIS A 49 3.68 -15.64 -8.60
CA HIS A 49 3.21 -15.55 -7.23
C HIS A 49 3.61 -14.19 -6.64
N GLY A 50 2.77 -13.17 -6.86
CA GLY A 50 2.96 -11.87 -6.25
C GLY A 50 2.33 -10.75 -7.07
N LYS A 51 1.30 -10.16 -6.53
CA LYS A 51 0.78 -8.84 -6.90
C LYS A 51 0.90 -7.97 -5.67
N ASN A 52 1.16 -6.67 -5.86
CA ASN A 52 1.06 -5.72 -4.76
C ASN A 52 -0.41 -5.58 -4.31
N ASP A 53 -0.62 -5.04 -3.13
CA ASP A 53 -1.97 -4.95 -2.58
C ASP A 53 -2.84 -3.98 -3.39
N VAL A 54 -2.34 -2.78 -3.71
CA VAL A 54 -3.07 -1.76 -4.49
C VAL A 54 -2.12 -1.05 -5.45
N SER A 55 -2.55 -0.84 -6.69
CA SER A 55 -1.90 0.05 -7.66
C SER A 55 -2.86 1.17 -8.05
N VAL A 56 -2.37 2.40 -8.01
CA VAL A 56 -3.13 3.61 -8.29
C VAL A 56 -2.50 4.38 -9.45
N LEU A 57 -3.27 4.58 -10.51
CA LEU A 57 -2.89 5.44 -11.63
C LEU A 57 -3.61 6.79 -11.49
N PHE A 58 -2.85 7.87 -11.32
CA PHE A 58 -3.38 9.20 -11.15
C PHE A 58 -2.40 10.26 -11.69
N HIS A 59 -2.86 11.18 -12.55
CA HIS A 59 -2.05 12.25 -13.13
C HIS A 59 -0.69 11.81 -13.72
N ASN A 60 -0.66 10.69 -14.44
CA ASN A 60 0.55 10.08 -15.01
C ASN A 60 1.57 9.58 -13.97
N MET A 61 1.15 9.40 -12.73
CA MET A 61 1.87 8.68 -11.69
C MET A 61 1.25 7.31 -11.49
N LEU A 62 2.08 6.29 -11.30
CA LEU A 62 1.66 4.95 -10.92
C LEU A 62 2.22 4.64 -9.54
N GLU A 63 1.40 4.79 -8.52
CA GLU A 63 1.78 4.43 -7.16
C GLU A 63 1.45 2.97 -6.87
N LEU A 64 2.42 2.27 -6.33
CA LEU A 64 2.29 0.90 -5.86
C LEU A 64 2.27 0.92 -4.33
N TRP A 65 1.23 0.34 -3.75
CA TRP A 65 1.05 0.26 -2.30
C TRP A 65 1.06 -1.19 -1.86
N GLU A 66 1.87 -1.49 -0.85
CA GLU A 66 2.03 -2.83 -0.30
C GLU A 66 1.97 -2.77 1.22
N HIS A 67 1.13 -3.58 1.84
CA HIS A 67 1.07 -3.74 3.29
C HIS A 67 1.99 -4.87 3.72
N GLN A 68 2.81 -4.65 4.76
CA GLN A 68 3.73 -5.65 5.28
C GLN A 68 3.67 -5.75 6.81
N SER A 69 3.54 -6.98 7.32
CA SER A 69 3.63 -7.29 8.76
C SER A 69 5.03 -7.74 9.20
N THR A 70 5.94 -7.92 8.26
CA THR A 70 7.35 -8.30 8.49
C THR A 70 8.28 -7.37 7.75
N LEU A 71 9.46 -7.08 8.30
CA LEU A 71 10.50 -6.35 7.59
C LEU A 71 11.07 -7.25 6.49
N ASN A 72 11.15 -6.72 5.27
CA ASN A 72 11.64 -7.47 4.12
C ASN A 72 12.52 -6.57 3.24
N CYS A 73 13.82 -6.88 3.18
CA CYS A 73 14.79 -6.13 2.39
C CYS A 73 14.60 -6.29 0.87
N ASN A 74 13.83 -7.28 0.42
CA ASN A 74 13.56 -7.52 -1.00
C ASN A 74 12.40 -6.70 -1.57
N MET A 75 11.86 -5.74 -0.80
CA MET A 75 10.75 -4.91 -1.27
C MET A 75 11.09 -4.14 -2.55
N PRO A 76 12.29 -3.54 -2.73
CA PRO A 76 12.62 -2.87 -3.99
C PRO A 76 12.52 -3.80 -5.19
N LEU A 77 13.07 -5.00 -5.10
CA LEU A 77 12.99 -5.98 -6.19
C LEU A 77 11.54 -6.39 -6.50
N ARG A 78 10.73 -6.61 -5.48
CA ARG A 78 9.29 -6.91 -5.65
C ARG A 78 8.56 -5.75 -6.33
N GLY A 79 8.78 -4.53 -5.88
CA GLY A 79 8.15 -3.33 -6.43
C GLY A 79 8.50 -3.12 -7.91
N LEU A 80 9.76 -3.33 -8.30
CA LEU A 80 10.19 -3.26 -9.69
C LEU A 80 9.42 -4.27 -10.57
N ILE A 81 9.27 -5.51 -10.10
CA ILE A 81 8.52 -6.55 -10.81
C ILE A 81 7.04 -6.14 -10.92
N TYR A 82 6.44 -5.63 -9.85
CA TYR A 82 5.04 -5.19 -9.87
C TYR A 82 4.83 -4.02 -10.83
N TYR A 83 5.74 -3.03 -10.82
CA TYR A 83 5.69 -1.91 -11.75
C TYR A 83 5.77 -2.38 -13.19
N ALA A 84 6.71 -3.26 -13.53
CA ALA A 84 6.85 -3.79 -14.88
C ALA A 84 5.57 -4.49 -15.36
N HIS A 85 4.92 -5.26 -14.49
CA HIS A 85 3.64 -5.92 -14.81
C HIS A 85 2.49 -4.93 -15.01
N ASN A 86 2.39 -3.91 -14.16
CA ASN A 86 1.37 -2.87 -14.33
C ASN A 86 1.55 -2.14 -15.66
N ILE A 87 2.80 -1.78 -16.02
CA ILE A 87 3.10 -1.14 -17.29
C ILE A 87 2.75 -2.05 -18.47
N ASP A 88 3.11 -3.32 -18.43
CA ASP A 88 2.74 -4.28 -19.48
C ASP A 88 1.21 -4.36 -19.68
N GLY A 89 0.46 -4.42 -18.57
CA GLY A 89 -1.01 -4.38 -18.59
C GLY A 89 -1.57 -3.09 -19.21
N ILE A 90 -1.04 -1.94 -18.81
CA ILE A 90 -1.44 -0.62 -19.34
C ILE A 90 -1.14 -0.52 -20.86
N LEU A 91 0.02 -0.97 -21.31
CA LEU A 91 0.40 -0.95 -22.72
C LEU A 91 -0.50 -1.87 -23.55
N LYS A 92 -0.78 -3.07 -23.07
CA LYS A 92 -1.68 -4.03 -23.71
C LYS A 92 -3.09 -3.49 -23.83
N SER A 93 -3.64 -2.90 -22.76
CA SER A 93 -4.99 -2.31 -22.79
C SER A 93 -5.14 -1.16 -23.77
N LYS A 94 -4.05 -0.40 -24.01
CA LYS A 94 -3.98 0.71 -24.96
C LYS A 94 -3.58 0.28 -26.36
N GLY A 95 -3.28 -0.99 -26.60
CA GLY A 95 -2.80 -1.50 -27.91
C GLY A 95 -1.45 -0.90 -28.32
N VAL A 96 -0.59 -0.51 -27.38
CA VAL A 96 0.68 0.15 -27.65
C VAL A 96 1.80 -0.86 -27.76
N GLY A 97 2.44 -0.92 -28.94
CA GLY A 97 3.62 -1.75 -29.19
C GLY A 97 4.93 -1.02 -28.90
N LEU A 98 5.92 -1.75 -28.38
CA LEU A 98 7.24 -1.20 -28.01
C LEU A 98 8.25 -1.17 -29.16
N TYR A 99 7.95 -1.81 -30.30
CA TYR A 99 8.89 -1.96 -31.41
C TYR A 99 8.83 -0.82 -32.44
N GLY A 100 8.04 0.22 -32.16
CA GLY A 100 7.96 1.42 -33.00
C GLY A 100 9.14 2.38 -32.77
N LYS A 101 9.30 3.36 -33.69
CA LYS A 101 10.38 4.36 -33.59
C LYS A 101 10.06 5.50 -32.59
N LYS A 102 8.81 5.66 -32.22
CA LYS A 102 8.37 6.73 -31.29
C LYS A 102 8.55 6.28 -29.85
N ILE A 103 9.03 7.19 -29.01
CA ILE A 103 9.11 6.93 -27.57
C ILE A 103 7.70 6.72 -26.98
N VAL A 104 7.52 5.64 -26.26
CA VAL A 104 6.29 5.35 -25.53
C VAL A 104 6.38 6.02 -24.16
N LYS A 105 5.44 6.91 -23.87
CA LYS A 105 5.32 7.54 -22.55
C LYS A 105 4.59 6.61 -21.60
N ILE A 106 5.15 6.45 -20.40
CA ILE A 106 4.61 5.62 -19.32
C ILE A 106 4.46 6.46 -18.06
N PRO A 107 3.57 6.08 -17.12
CA PRO A 107 3.48 6.73 -15.83
C PRO A 107 4.78 6.62 -15.04
N ALA A 108 5.16 7.68 -14.33
CA ALA A 108 6.27 7.62 -13.41
C ALA A 108 5.88 6.81 -12.15
N PRO A 109 6.78 6.00 -11.61
CA PRO A 109 6.45 5.14 -10.48
C PRO A 109 6.79 5.78 -9.14
N ASP A 110 5.95 5.47 -8.12
CA ASP A 110 6.31 5.53 -6.70
C ASP A 110 5.93 4.21 -6.03
N TYR A 111 6.72 3.77 -5.06
CA TYR A 111 6.47 2.53 -4.34
C TYR A 111 6.51 2.72 -2.83
N TYR A 112 5.37 2.54 -2.18
CA TYR A 112 5.20 2.67 -0.74
C TYR A 112 4.92 1.32 -0.08
N VAL A 113 5.64 1.06 1.01
CA VAL A 113 5.50 -0.15 1.83
C VAL A 113 5.00 0.26 3.21
N PHE A 114 3.77 -0.07 3.54
CA PHE A 114 3.14 0.24 4.82
C PHE A 114 3.44 -0.86 5.83
N TYR A 115 4.42 -0.61 6.68
CA TYR A 115 4.83 -1.57 7.69
C TYR A 115 3.97 -1.48 8.95
N ASN A 116 3.32 -2.58 9.29
CA ASN A 116 2.52 -2.74 10.51
C ASN A 116 2.91 -4.05 11.23
N GLY A 117 4.20 -4.26 11.45
CA GLY A 117 4.72 -5.42 12.16
C GLY A 117 4.95 -5.16 13.66
N ARG A 118 5.47 -6.18 14.36
CA ARG A 118 5.80 -6.07 15.79
C ARG A 118 7.27 -5.71 16.03
N SER A 119 8.14 -5.90 15.04
CA SER A 119 9.55 -5.55 15.16
C SER A 119 9.72 -4.02 15.15
N ARG A 120 10.68 -3.53 15.91
CA ARG A 120 11.00 -2.10 15.93
C ARG A 120 11.49 -1.66 14.55
N ALA A 121 10.94 -0.57 14.05
CA ALA A 121 11.33 0.04 12.79
C ALA A 121 11.25 1.58 12.91
N PRO A 122 12.07 2.34 12.17
CA PRO A 122 11.96 3.80 12.11
C PRO A 122 10.64 4.22 11.47
N ASP A 123 10.27 5.49 11.62
CA ASP A 123 9.07 6.06 11.02
C ASP A 123 9.09 5.92 9.49
N ARG A 124 10.23 6.21 8.88
CA ARG A 124 10.45 6.14 7.43
C ARG A 124 11.81 5.50 7.16
N GLN A 125 11.87 4.71 6.11
CA GLN A 125 13.11 4.12 5.62
C GLN A 125 13.05 3.97 4.11
N GLU A 126 14.12 4.31 3.43
CA GLU A 126 14.32 3.98 2.02
C GLU A 126 15.02 2.62 1.92
N LEU A 127 14.43 1.73 1.15
CA LEU A 127 15.03 0.46 0.77
C LEU A 127 15.43 0.57 -0.70
N LYS A 128 16.69 0.28 -1.01
CA LYS A 128 17.29 0.51 -2.33
C LYS A 128 17.50 -0.80 -3.08
N LEU A 129 17.18 -0.82 -4.35
CA LEU A 129 17.42 -1.98 -5.21
C LEU A 129 18.92 -2.24 -5.39
N SER A 130 19.74 -1.18 -5.39
CA SER A 130 21.18 -1.29 -5.50
C SER A 130 21.81 -2.14 -4.39
N ASP A 131 21.17 -2.23 -3.21
CA ASP A 131 21.62 -3.09 -2.11
C ASP A 131 21.53 -4.60 -2.45
N ALA A 132 20.75 -4.97 -3.46
CA ALA A 132 20.61 -6.34 -3.94
C ALA A 132 21.54 -6.68 -5.11
N PHE A 133 22.35 -5.74 -5.60
CA PHE A 133 23.26 -6.02 -6.70
C PHE A 133 24.48 -6.80 -6.20
N GLU A 134 24.78 -7.91 -6.85
CA GLU A 134 26.00 -8.71 -6.56
C GLU A 134 27.29 -7.90 -6.76
N THR A 135 27.27 -6.96 -7.71
CA THR A 135 28.36 -6.01 -7.95
C THR A 135 27.79 -4.59 -7.91
N PRO A 136 28.33 -3.69 -7.08
CA PRO A 136 27.87 -2.31 -7.01
C PRO A 136 27.89 -1.63 -8.39
N LYS A 137 26.81 -0.91 -8.72
CA LYS A 137 26.67 -0.18 -9.98
C LYS A 137 25.98 1.15 -9.72
N GLU A 138 26.54 2.22 -10.22
CA GLU A 138 25.96 3.56 -10.18
C GLU A 138 25.00 3.80 -11.35
N GLY A 139 24.13 4.80 -11.21
CA GLY A 139 23.28 5.33 -12.27
C GLY A 139 21.97 4.59 -12.50
N TYR A 140 21.66 3.57 -11.71
CA TYR A 140 20.33 2.93 -11.71
C TYR A 140 19.88 2.67 -10.27
N GLU A 141 18.73 3.24 -9.91
CA GLU A 141 18.12 3.01 -8.61
C GLU A 141 16.61 2.84 -8.73
N TRP A 142 16.07 1.95 -7.92
CA TRP A 142 14.65 1.80 -7.64
C TRP A 142 14.48 1.74 -6.12
N THR A 143 13.69 2.67 -5.59
CA THR A 143 13.54 2.83 -4.14
C THR A 143 12.14 2.41 -3.71
N ALA A 144 12.05 1.64 -2.62
CA ALA A 144 10.81 1.41 -1.89
C ALA A 144 10.81 2.30 -0.64
N HIS A 145 9.77 3.12 -0.49
CA HIS A 145 9.57 4.00 0.67
C HIS A 145 8.79 3.25 1.75
N MET A 146 9.49 2.70 2.74
CA MET A 146 8.84 2.04 3.87
C MET A 146 8.36 3.09 4.88
N LEU A 147 7.08 3.00 5.23
CA LEU A 147 6.40 3.84 6.21
C LEU A 147 5.92 2.96 7.37
N ASN A 148 6.41 3.22 8.57
CA ASN A 148 5.92 2.55 9.76
C ASN A 148 4.58 3.13 10.16
N ILE A 149 3.51 2.36 9.96
CA ILE A 149 2.14 2.78 10.28
C ILE A 149 1.63 2.22 11.61
N ASN A 150 2.50 1.72 12.49
CA ASN A 150 2.06 1.37 13.84
C ASN A 150 1.60 2.62 14.60
N SER A 151 0.74 2.42 15.60
CA SER A 151 0.29 3.50 16.48
C SER A 151 1.49 4.23 17.10
N GLY A 152 1.46 5.57 17.05
CA GLY A 152 2.56 6.42 17.51
C GLY A 152 3.59 6.80 16.45
N HIS A 153 3.49 6.25 15.22
CA HIS A 153 4.36 6.56 14.10
C HIS A 153 3.62 7.33 13.00
N ASN A 154 4.34 8.13 12.21
CA ASN A 154 3.81 8.88 11.05
C ASN A 154 2.47 9.57 11.33
N ALA A 155 2.39 10.32 12.44
CA ALA A 155 1.15 10.92 12.94
C ALA A 155 0.47 11.84 11.90
N GLU A 156 1.25 12.62 11.14
CA GLU A 156 0.74 13.51 10.09
C GLU A 156 0.07 12.70 8.97
N LEU A 157 0.68 11.62 8.49
CA LEU A 157 0.10 10.74 7.49
C LEU A 157 -1.24 10.16 7.95
N LEU A 158 -1.30 9.69 9.21
CA LEU A 158 -2.52 9.16 9.79
C LEU A 158 -3.60 10.23 10.00
N GLN A 159 -3.22 11.45 10.34
CA GLN A 159 -4.15 12.58 10.48
C GLN A 159 -4.76 12.97 9.13
N ASN A 160 -3.97 12.96 8.07
CA ASN A 160 -4.39 13.35 6.72
C ASN A 160 -5.11 12.23 5.95
N CYS A 161 -5.07 10.98 6.44
CA CYS A 161 -5.79 9.84 5.85
C CYS A 161 -6.64 9.11 6.91
N PRO A 162 -7.91 9.52 7.13
CA PRO A 162 -8.79 8.90 8.13
C PRO A 162 -9.00 7.40 7.95
N ALA A 163 -9.01 6.92 6.71
CA ALA A 163 -9.13 5.48 6.42
C ALA A 163 -7.91 4.69 6.92
N LEU A 164 -6.69 5.21 6.68
CA LEU A 164 -5.46 4.60 7.17
C LEU A 164 -5.39 4.66 8.71
N LYS A 165 -5.76 5.80 9.30
CA LYS A 165 -5.85 5.96 10.76
C LYS A 165 -6.79 4.90 11.37
N GLY A 166 -7.97 4.74 10.81
CA GLY A 166 -8.93 3.75 11.31
C GLY A 166 -8.41 2.32 11.20
N TYR A 167 -7.74 1.98 10.09
CA TYR A 167 -7.07 0.68 9.94
C TYR A 167 -6.00 0.45 11.01
N VAL A 168 -5.13 1.42 11.22
CA VAL A 168 -4.06 1.36 12.24
C VAL A 168 -4.62 1.20 13.64
N MET A 169 -5.67 1.97 13.98
CA MET A 169 -6.30 1.91 15.30
C MET A 169 -7.01 0.57 15.53
N LEU A 170 -7.67 0.01 14.53
CA LEU A 170 -8.27 -1.33 14.64
C LEU A 170 -7.20 -2.38 14.95
N VAL A 171 -6.09 -2.39 14.21
CA VAL A 171 -4.98 -3.32 14.48
C VAL A 171 -4.37 -3.09 15.86
N HIS A 172 -4.25 -1.84 16.30
CA HIS A 172 -3.77 -1.49 17.64
C HIS A 172 -4.68 -2.05 18.73
N TYR A 173 -6.00 -1.86 18.64
CA TYR A 173 -6.97 -2.35 19.62
C TYR A 173 -7.01 -3.88 19.68
N ILE A 174 -6.97 -4.55 18.52
CA ILE A 174 -6.89 -6.01 18.48
C ILE A 174 -5.65 -6.51 19.26
N ARG A 175 -4.50 -5.89 19.04
CA ARG A 175 -3.25 -6.26 19.73
C ARG A 175 -3.31 -5.95 21.23
N GLU A 176 -3.93 -4.84 21.62
CA GLU A 176 -4.15 -4.46 23.02
C GLU A 176 -5.02 -5.51 23.75
N TYR A 177 -6.14 -5.91 23.16
CA TYR A 177 -7.01 -6.93 23.75
C TYR A 177 -6.37 -8.32 23.80
N GLN A 178 -5.58 -8.70 22.79
CA GLN A 178 -4.79 -9.93 22.83
C GLN A 178 -3.74 -9.91 23.96
N ALA A 179 -3.10 -8.76 24.20
CA ALA A 179 -2.16 -8.60 25.32
C ALA A 179 -2.83 -8.69 26.69
N GLN A 180 -4.14 -8.39 26.77
CA GLN A 180 -4.98 -8.57 27.96
C GLN A 180 -5.52 -10.00 28.12
N GLY A 181 -5.17 -10.93 27.21
CA GLY A 181 -5.54 -12.35 27.30
C GLY A 181 -6.75 -12.75 26.44
N ALA A 182 -7.34 -11.83 25.69
CA ALA A 182 -8.42 -12.18 24.76
C ALA A 182 -7.90 -13.07 23.61
N ASP A 183 -8.69 -14.05 23.18
CA ASP A 183 -8.40 -14.78 21.97
C ASP A 183 -8.55 -13.88 20.73
N LEU A 184 -8.16 -14.38 19.55
CA LEU A 184 -8.19 -13.57 18.33
C LEU A 184 -9.60 -13.15 17.95
N SER A 185 -10.59 -14.02 18.08
CA SER A 185 -11.98 -13.73 17.72
C SER A 185 -12.58 -12.67 18.64
N GLU A 186 -12.40 -12.81 19.94
CA GLU A 186 -12.83 -11.83 20.93
C GLU A 186 -12.12 -10.48 20.73
N ALA A 187 -10.79 -10.49 20.52
CA ALA A 187 -10.01 -9.29 20.32
C ALA A 187 -10.45 -8.52 19.06
N VAL A 188 -10.77 -9.24 17.96
CA VAL A 188 -11.30 -8.65 16.74
C VAL A 188 -12.66 -8.02 16.97
N SER A 189 -13.60 -8.75 17.60
CA SER A 189 -14.95 -8.22 17.90
C SER A 189 -14.88 -6.96 18.75
N ARG A 190 -14.14 -6.98 19.86
CA ARG A 190 -13.96 -5.83 20.76
C ARG A 190 -13.26 -4.65 20.05
N GLY A 191 -12.29 -4.94 19.16
CA GLY A 191 -11.60 -3.92 18.37
C GLY A 191 -12.54 -3.22 17.40
N ILE A 192 -13.39 -3.98 16.69
CA ILE A 192 -14.42 -3.46 15.79
C ILE A 192 -15.41 -2.59 16.54
N ASP A 193 -15.97 -3.08 17.67
CA ASP A 193 -16.92 -2.33 18.48
C ASP A 193 -16.34 -1.01 18.98
N ARG A 194 -15.06 -1.01 19.35
CA ARG A 194 -14.37 0.21 19.79
C ARG A 194 -14.19 1.19 18.64
N CYS A 195 -13.76 0.72 17.47
CA CYS A 195 -13.64 1.56 16.28
C CYS A 195 -14.98 2.18 15.89
N ILE A 196 -16.08 1.43 15.92
CA ILE A 196 -17.42 1.93 15.63
C ILE A 196 -17.85 3.02 16.63
N ARG A 197 -17.61 2.83 17.94
CA ARG A 197 -17.90 3.83 18.96
C ARG A 197 -17.09 5.12 18.79
N GLU A 198 -15.82 5.00 18.36
CA GLU A 198 -14.92 6.13 18.12
C GLU A 198 -15.10 6.72 16.70
N ASN A 199 -16.08 6.28 15.93
CA ASN A 199 -16.35 6.69 14.55
C ASN A 199 -15.18 6.45 13.58
N LEU A 200 -14.35 5.43 13.85
CA LEU A 200 -13.24 4.99 12.99
C LEU A 200 -13.73 3.89 12.06
N LEU A 201 -13.62 4.11 10.74
CA LEU A 201 -14.09 3.18 9.70
C LEU A 201 -15.54 2.68 9.89
N LYS A 202 -16.39 3.44 10.57
CA LYS A 202 -17.73 3.01 10.98
C LYS A 202 -18.57 2.48 9.81
N GLU A 203 -18.63 3.23 8.70
CA GLU A 203 -19.40 2.82 7.52
C GLU A 203 -18.83 1.55 6.85
N TYR A 204 -17.53 1.34 6.95
CA TYR A 204 -16.86 0.15 6.43
C TYR A 204 -17.10 -1.07 7.31
N LEU A 205 -17.03 -0.90 8.63
CA LEU A 205 -17.13 -1.99 9.61
C LEU A 205 -18.56 -2.46 9.88
N LEU A 206 -19.59 -1.68 9.47
CA LEU A 206 -21.01 -2.03 9.60
C LEU A 206 -21.56 -2.76 8.37
N LYS A 207 -20.78 -2.98 7.32
CA LYS A 207 -21.14 -3.75 6.12
C LYS A 207 -20.87 -5.23 6.32
#